data_7e900eb2105f4ba4c6dc4ed5104cb19c
#
_entry.id   7e900eb2105f4ba4c6dc4ed5104cb19c
#
_cell.length_a   1.000
_cell.length_b   1.000
_cell.length_c   1.000
_cell.angle_alpha   90.00
_cell.angle_beta   90.00
_cell.angle_gamma   90.00
#
_symmetry.space_group_name_H-M   'P 1'
#
loop_
_entity.id
_entity.type
_entity.pdbx_description
1 polymer ?
#
loop_
_entity_poly.entity_id
_entity_poly.type
_entity_poly.pdbx_seq_one_letter_code
_entity_poly.pdbx_strand_id
1 'polypeptide(L)'
;MVPYKKIDVIVEAFSKSNKKLIVIGDGPDFKKIKKLASSNVELKGYVEKDEMLDIIKRAKAFIFAAEEDFGIAPIEAQACGVPVIAYGKGGALETIIGVSSDENFDDKSVTGIFFKEQTSSSLLEAVNYFEKNKASFDRKIIRKNAERFSKDRFEKEFKETIETLYINWKENS
;
A
#
# COMPACT_ATOMS: atom_id res chain seq x y z
N MET A 1 -3.57 -12.97 8.33
CA MET A 1 -4.72 -12.13 7.89
C MET A 1 -5.59 -11.84 9.12
N VAL A 2 -5.82 -10.57 9.40
CA VAL A 2 -6.59 -10.09 10.56
C VAL A 2 -7.65 -9.10 10.07
N PRO A 3 -8.77 -8.92 10.79
CA PRO A 3 -9.95 -8.19 10.30
C PRO A 3 -9.69 -6.75 9.86
N TYR A 4 -8.82 -6.01 10.56
CA TYR A 4 -8.54 -4.60 10.26
C TYR A 4 -7.77 -4.40 8.92
N LYS A 5 -7.09 -5.44 8.43
CA LYS A 5 -6.42 -5.41 7.11
C LYS A 5 -7.41 -5.42 5.94
N LYS A 6 -8.69 -5.71 6.19
CA LYS A 6 -9.76 -5.68 5.16
C LYS A 6 -9.48 -6.52 3.91
N ILE A 7 -8.82 -7.67 4.11
CA ILE A 7 -8.52 -8.59 3.01
C ILE A 7 -9.80 -9.16 2.39
N ASP A 8 -10.87 -9.29 3.18
CA ASP A 8 -12.19 -9.69 2.70
C ASP A 8 -12.74 -8.70 1.64
N VAL A 9 -12.63 -7.40 1.89
CA VAL A 9 -13.03 -6.35 0.92
C VAL A 9 -12.23 -6.48 -0.39
N ILE A 10 -10.92 -6.71 -0.29
CA ILE A 10 -10.04 -6.86 -1.46
C ILE A 10 -10.44 -8.11 -2.25
N VAL A 11 -10.56 -9.25 -1.59
CA VAL A 11 -10.90 -10.53 -2.24
C VAL A 11 -12.29 -10.47 -2.85
N GLU A 12 -13.28 -9.88 -2.17
CA GLU A 12 -14.62 -9.69 -2.70
C GLU A 12 -14.63 -8.83 -3.97
N ALA A 13 -13.88 -7.71 -3.98
CA ALA A 13 -13.77 -6.84 -5.15
C ALA A 13 -13.21 -7.58 -6.36
N PHE A 14 -12.11 -8.31 -6.17
CA PHE A 14 -11.47 -9.03 -7.26
C PHE A 14 -12.27 -10.26 -7.69
N SER A 15 -12.94 -10.95 -6.77
CA SER A 15 -13.81 -12.09 -7.08
C SER A 15 -15.02 -11.71 -7.94
N LYS A 16 -15.46 -10.45 -7.86
CA LYS A 16 -16.50 -9.88 -8.74
C LYS A 16 -15.95 -9.34 -10.08
N SER A 17 -14.65 -9.50 -10.33
CA SER A 17 -13.97 -9.02 -11.53
C SER A 17 -13.21 -10.16 -12.22
N ASN A 18 -12.74 -9.92 -13.46
CA ASN A 18 -11.87 -10.87 -14.18
C ASN A 18 -10.37 -10.57 -13.95
N LYS A 19 -10.02 -9.72 -12.98
CA LYS A 19 -8.66 -9.30 -12.73
C LYS A 19 -7.96 -10.28 -11.78
N LYS A 20 -6.72 -10.64 -12.08
CA LYS A 20 -5.93 -11.51 -11.22
C LYS A 20 -5.50 -10.79 -9.93
N LEU A 21 -5.63 -11.48 -8.81
CA LEU A 21 -5.16 -11.06 -7.50
C LEU A 21 -4.29 -12.16 -6.89
N ILE A 22 -3.15 -11.78 -6.34
CA ILE A 22 -2.34 -12.63 -5.48
C ILE A 22 -2.42 -12.07 -4.07
N VAL A 23 -2.81 -12.90 -3.11
CA VAL A 23 -2.87 -12.54 -1.69
C VAL A 23 -1.81 -13.33 -0.94
N ILE A 24 -0.91 -12.61 -0.27
CA ILE A 24 0.18 -13.19 0.52
C ILE A 24 -0.10 -13.00 2.01
N GLY A 25 0.20 -14.00 2.78
CA GLY A 25 0.07 -13.99 4.23
C GLY A 25 -0.92 -15.02 4.74
N ASP A 26 -0.88 -15.22 6.06
CA ASP A 26 -1.73 -16.14 6.78
C ASP A 26 -2.36 -15.43 7.99
N GLY A 27 -3.19 -16.14 8.74
CA GLY A 27 -3.81 -15.64 9.96
C GLY A 27 -5.22 -16.16 10.17
N PRO A 28 -5.89 -15.71 11.25
CA PRO A 28 -7.18 -16.26 11.68
C PRO A 28 -8.27 -16.19 10.61
N ASP A 29 -8.25 -15.16 9.76
CA ASP A 29 -9.26 -14.98 8.70
C ASP A 29 -9.00 -15.80 7.43
N PHE A 30 -7.87 -16.53 7.32
CA PHE A 30 -7.51 -17.24 6.09
C PHE A 30 -8.61 -18.17 5.57
N LYS A 31 -9.22 -18.95 6.46
CA LYS A 31 -10.32 -19.86 6.07
C LYS A 31 -11.56 -19.12 5.56
N LYS A 32 -11.89 -17.97 6.15
CA LYS A 32 -12.98 -17.10 5.71
C LYS A 32 -12.67 -16.53 4.32
N ILE A 33 -11.46 -15.98 4.14
CA ILE A 33 -11.00 -15.40 2.89
C ILE A 33 -10.99 -16.44 1.76
N LYS A 34 -10.53 -17.67 2.05
CA LYS A 34 -10.52 -18.76 1.06
C LYS A 34 -11.91 -19.11 0.53
N LYS A 35 -12.96 -18.97 1.33
CA LYS A 35 -14.35 -19.20 0.90
C LYS A 35 -14.90 -18.11 -0.01
N LEU A 36 -14.33 -16.88 0.09
CA LEU A 36 -14.73 -15.73 -0.75
C LEU A 36 -13.99 -15.69 -2.08
N ALA A 37 -12.81 -16.34 -2.15
CA ALA A 37 -11.93 -16.29 -3.30
C ALA A 37 -12.52 -17.08 -4.49
N SER A 38 -12.61 -16.42 -5.64
CA SER A 38 -12.92 -17.06 -6.92
C SER A 38 -11.64 -17.49 -7.65
N SER A 39 -11.76 -18.13 -8.80
CA SER A 39 -10.64 -18.75 -9.54
C SER A 39 -9.54 -17.78 -9.99
N ASN A 40 -9.82 -16.49 -10.06
CA ASN A 40 -8.85 -15.43 -10.39
C ASN A 40 -8.10 -14.88 -9.18
N VAL A 41 -8.39 -15.37 -7.96
CA VAL A 41 -7.74 -14.99 -6.71
C VAL A 41 -6.87 -16.13 -6.22
N GLU A 42 -5.56 -15.93 -6.21
CA GLU A 42 -4.57 -16.87 -5.70
C GLU A 42 -4.21 -16.53 -4.25
N LEU A 43 -4.46 -17.44 -3.32
CA LEU A 43 -4.06 -17.32 -1.90
C LEU A 43 -2.81 -18.14 -1.68
N LYS A 44 -1.66 -17.48 -1.50
CA LYS A 44 -0.36 -18.16 -1.32
C LYS A 44 -0.07 -18.58 0.12
N GLY A 45 -0.79 -18.03 1.10
CA GLY A 45 -0.41 -18.21 2.50
C GLY A 45 0.89 -17.48 2.84
N TYR A 46 1.65 -17.99 3.79
CA TYR A 46 2.98 -17.47 4.11
C TYR A 46 3.94 -17.75 2.95
N VAL A 47 4.76 -16.77 2.61
CA VAL A 47 5.88 -16.90 1.68
C VAL A 47 7.12 -16.23 2.30
N GLU A 48 8.30 -16.69 1.92
CA GLU A 48 9.56 -16.06 2.33
C GLU A 48 9.72 -14.67 1.71
N LYS A 49 10.53 -13.83 2.37
CA LYS A 49 10.69 -12.41 2.01
C LYS A 49 11.13 -12.21 0.55
N ASP A 50 12.05 -13.02 0.06
CA ASP A 50 12.55 -12.89 -1.30
C ASP A 50 11.48 -13.22 -2.34
N GLU A 51 10.68 -14.28 -2.11
CA GLU A 51 9.53 -14.61 -2.96
C GLU A 51 8.47 -13.50 -2.93
N MET A 52 8.19 -12.96 -1.73
CA MET A 52 7.24 -11.84 -1.58
C MET A 52 7.69 -10.63 -2.41
N LEU A 53 8.96 -10.25 -2.31
CA LEU A 53 9.51 -9.12 -3.06
C LEU A 53 9.46 -9.37 -4.57
N ASP A 54 9.73 -10.60 -5.03
CA ASP A 54 9.64 -10.95 -6.44
C ASP A 54 8.21 -10.91 -6.98
N ILE A 55 7.23 -11.29 -6.17
CA ILE A 55 5.81 -11.16 -6.53
C ILE A 55 5.44 -9.68 -6.63
N ILE A 56 5.83 -8.87 -5.64
CA ILE A 56 5.54 -7.43 -5.62
C ILE A 56 6.17 -6.75 -6.84
N LYS A 57 7.45 -6.98 -7.15
CA LYS A 57 8.15 -6.37 -8.31
C LYS A 57 7.44 -6.62 -9.64
N ARG A 58 6.75 -7.76 -9.77
CA ARG A 58 5.99 -8.15 -10.98
C ARG A 58 4.54 -7.69 -10.96
N ALA A 59 4.05 -7.19 -9.83
CA ALA A 59 2.70 -6.69 -9.73
C ALA A 59 2.50 -5.39 -10.54
N LYS A 60 1.30 -5.18 -11.04
CA LYS A 60 0.89 -3.92 -11.69
C LYS A 60 0.63 -2.83 -10.67
N ALA A 61 0.00 -3.20 -9.54
CA ALA A 61 -0.28 -2.35 -8.40
C ALA A 61 -0.32 -3.20 -7.11
N PHE A 62 -0.08 -2.56 -5.98
CA PHE A 62 -0.26 -3.12 -4.65
C PHE A 62 -1.57 -2.59 -4.06
N ILE A 63 -2.40 -3.48 -3.47
CA ILE A 63 -3.69 -3.10 -2.89
C ILE A 63 -3.56 -3.02 -1.37
N PHE A 64 -4.00 -1.89 -0.80
CA PHE A 64 -3.95 -1.66 0.64
C PHE A 64 -5.28 -1.10 1.15
N ALA A 65 -6.10 -1.94 1.79
CA ALA A 65 -7.43 -1.56 2.25
C ALA A 65 -7.51 -1.29 3.76
N ALA A 66 -6.40 -1.42 4.49
CA ALA A 66 -6.36 -1.13 5.92
C ALA A 66 -6.36 0.39 6.19
N GLU A 67 -6.89 0.76 7.35
CA GLU A 67 -6.61 2.04 8.00
C GLU A 67 -5.57 1.77 9.09
N GLU A 68 -4.37 2.29 8.94
CA GLU A 68 -3.22 2.10 9.82
C GLU A 68 -2.49 3.43 10.04
N ASP A 69 -1.75 3.53 11.14
CA ASP A 69 -1.03 4.75 11.49
C ASP A 69 0.12 5.05 10.52
N PHE A 70 0.75 4.02 9.93
CA PHE A 70 1.88 4.22 9.02
C PHE A 70 1.79 3.36 7.75
N GLY A 71 1.76 2.02 7.88
CA GLY A 71 1.65 1.10 6.75
C GLY A 71 3.01 0.81 6.07
N ILE A 72 3.82 -0.08 6.64
CA ILE A 72 5.11 -0.49 6.06
C ILE A 72 4.94 -1.15 4.69
N ALA A 73 3.94 -2.01 4.51
CA ALA A 73 3.75 -2.77 3.27
C ALA A 73 3.52 -1.89 2.02
N PRO A 74 2.75 -0.78 2.05
CA PRO A 74 2.71 0.18 0.96
C PRO A 74 4.06 0.81 0.61
N ILE A 75 4.92 1.06 1.61
CA ILE A 75 6.25 1.62 1.38
C ILE A 75 7.16 0.58 0.73
N GLU A 76 7.11 -0.68 1.17
CA GLU A 76 7.85 -1.79 0.53
C GLU A 76 7.44 -1.98 -0.93
N ALA A 77 6.14 -1.86 -1.24
CA ALA A 77 5.67 -1.91 -2.62
C ALA A 77 6.21 -0.73 -3.45
N GLN A 78 6.18 0.48 -2.91
CA GLN A 78 6.74 1.65 -3.57
C GLN A 78 8.28 1.54 -3.74
N ALA A 79 9.00 0.97 -2.77
CA ALA A 79 10.43 0.69 -2.90
C ALA A 79 10.74 -0.28 -4.05
N CYS A 80 9.80 -1.17 -4.40
CA CYS A 80 9.85 -2.00 -5.61
C CYS A 80 9.43 -1.25 -6.89
N GLY A 81 9.07 0.04 -6.80
CA GLY A 81 8.55 0.84 -7.90
C GLY A 81 7.12 0.45 -8.32
N VAL A 82 6.33 -0.07 -7.40
CA VAL A 82 4.96 -0.52 -7.66
C VAL A 82 3.97 0.49 -7.09
N PRO A 83 3.04 1.03 -7.90
CA PRO A 83 2.04 1.97 -7.44
C PRO A 83 1.07 1.31 -6.45
N VAL A 84 0.53 2.10 -5.53
CA VAL A 84 -0.37 1.61 -4.49
C VAL A 84 -1.80 2.08 -4.75
N ILE A 85 -2.76 1.17 -4.63
CA ILE A 85 -4.19 1.51 -4.56
C ILE A 85 -4.60 1.34 -3.11
N ALA A 86 -4.86 2.44 -2.42
CA ALA A 86 -5.04 2.44 -0.97
C ALA A 86 -6.37 3.03 -0.53
N TYR A 87 -6.85 2.58 0.64
CA TYR A 87 -7.88 3.32 1.35
C TYR A 87 -7.33 4.67 1.79
N GLY A 88 -8.00 5.76 1.39
CA GLY A 88 -7.53 7.14 1.57
C GLY A 88 -7.69 7.64 3.00
N LYS A 89 -7.14 6.90 4.00
CA LYS A 89 -7.12 7.30 5.41
C LYS A 89 -5.86 6.83 6.14
N GLY A 90 -5.63 7.45 7.31
CA GLY A 90 -4.49 7.14 8.17
C GLY A 90 -3.15 7.40 7.48
N GLY A 91 -2.14 6.63 7.83
CA GLY A 91 -0.77 6.76 7.31
C GLY A 91 -0.62 6.57 5.80
N ALA A 92 -1.63 6.02 5.11
CA ALA A 92 -1.62 5.97 3.65
C ALA A 92 -1.56 7.38 3.02
N LEU A 93 -2.19 8.38 3.64
CA LEU A 93 -2.16 9.78 3.17
C LEU A 93 -0.79 10.45 3.33
N GLU A 94 0.06 9.93 4.23
CA GLU A 94 1.41 10.46 4.48
C GLU A 94 2.47 9.76 3.62
N THR A 95 2.24 8.46 3.34
CA THR A 95 3.23 7.59 2.70
C THR A 95 3.05 7.47 1.19
N ILE A 96 1.88 7.83 0.66
CA ILE A 96 1.53 7.74 -0.76
C ILE A 96 1.22 9.15 -1.27
N ILE A 97 1.84 9.55 -2.37
CA ILE A 97 1.43 10.72 -3.14
C ILE A 97 0.32 10.25 -4.06
N GLY A 98 -0.92 10.35 -3.60
CA GLY A 98 -2.07 9.74 -4.27
C GLY A 98 -3.07 10.77 -4.77
N VAL A 99 -3.87 10.33 -5.75
CA VAL A 99 -5.05 11.04 -6.25
C VAL A 99 -6.30 10.22 -5.99
N SER A 100 -7.43 10.88 -5.86
CA SER A 100 -8.72 10.20 -5.76
C SER A 100 -9.14 9.63 -7.11
N SER A 101 -9.85 8.51 -7.13
CA SER A 101 -10.31 7.86 -8.37
C SER A 101 -11.32 8.68 -9.19
N ASP A 102 -11.81 9.79 -8.67
CA ASP A 102 -12.70 10.76 -9.34
C ASP A 102 -11.97 12.04 -9.80
N GLU A 103 -10.65 12.13 -9.58
CA GLU A 103 -9.85 13.29 -9.97
C GLU A 103 -9.03 12.98 -11.23
N ASN A 104 -8.96 13.93 -12.16
CA ASN A 104 -7.99 13.83 -13.24
C ASN A 104 -6.60 14.22 -12.71
N PHE A 105 -5.59 13.42 -13.05
CA PHE A 105 -4.22 13.78 -12.73
C PHE A 105 -3.33 13.78 -13.97
N ASP A 106 -2.55 14.83 -14.08
CA ASP A 106 -1.52 14.99 -15.13
C ASP A 106 -0.11 15.01 -14.48
N ASP A 107 -0.07 14.88 -13.16
CA ASP A 107 1.14 14.96 -12.37
C ASP A 107 1.85 13.60 -12.31
N LYS A 108 3.04 13.54 -12.90
CA LYS A 108 3.90 12.36 -12.87
C LYS A 108 4.49 12.04 -11.48
N SER A 109 4.30 12.91 -10.48
CA SER A 109 4.76 12.67 -9.11
C SER A 109 3.88 11.66 -8.34
N VAL A 110 2.71 11.32 -8.87
CA VAL A 110 1.74 10.42 -8.24
C VAL A 110 2.30 9.01 -8.09
N THR A 111 2.15 8.46 -6.88
CA THR A 111 2.64 7.11 -6.53
C THR A 111 1.52 6.12 -6.24
N GLY A 112 0.26 6.59 -6.22
CA GLY A 112 -0.88 5.73 -5.96
C GLY A 112 -2.23 6.38 -6.22
N ILE A 113 -3.28 5.61 -5.94
CA ILE A 113 -4.68 6.02 -6.08
C ILE A 113 -5.38 5.75 -4.76
N PHE A 114 -6.22 6.68 -4.31
CA PHE A 114 -7.04 6.51 -3.13
C PHE A 114 -8.46 6.13 -3.49
N PHE A 115 -9.01 5.14 -2.79
CA PHE A 115 -10.45 4.89 -2.76
C PHE A 115 -11.04 5.39 -1.44
N LYS A 116 -12.31 5.85 -1.51
CA LYS A 116 -12.92 6.66 -0.43
C LYS A 116 -13.61 5.84 0.66
N GLU A 117 -14.07 4.63 0.33
CA GLU A 117 -14.83 3.79 1.26
C GLU A 117 -14.25 2.38 1.29
N GLN A 118 -14.17 1.78 2.49
CA GLN A 118 -13.70 0.39 2.65
C GLN A 118 -14.76 -0.62 2.14
N THR A 119 -15.19 -0.46 0.89
CA THR A 119 -16.15 -1.33 0.20
C THR A 119 -15.55 -1.94 -1.05
N SER A 120 -16.04 -3.13 -1.44
CA SER A 120 -15.57 -3.80 -2.67
C SER A 120 -15.87 -2.98 -3.93
N SER A 121 -16.95 -2.20 -3.95
CA SER A 121 -17.31 -1.31 -5.07
C SER A 121 -16.32 -0.16 -5.22
N SER A 122 -16.06 0.59 -4.12
CA SER A 122 -15.13 1.72 -4.14
C SER A 122 -13.71 1.30 -4.51
N LEU A 123 -13.25 0.16 -3.99
CA LEU A 123 -11.97 -0.42 -4.40
C LEU A 123 -11.95 -0.78 -5.88
N LEU A 124 -12.99 -1.42 -6.40
CA LEU A 124 -13.04 -1.84 -7.81
C LEU A 124 -13.06 -0.63 -8.76
N GLU A 125 -13.73 0.47 -8.39
CA GLU A 125 -13.68 1.74 -9.11
C GLU A 125 -12.24 2.27 -9.19
N ALA A 126 -11.51 2.30 -8.08
CA ALA A 126 -10.10 2.73 -8.05
C ALA A 126 -9.19 1.80 -8.88
N VAL A 127 -9.42 0.49 -8.85
CA VAL A 127 -8.70 -0.47 -9.70
C VAL A 127 -8.99 -0.24 -11.18
N ASN A 128 -10.24 0.04 -11.55
CA ASN A 128 -10.60 0.35 -12.93
C ASN A 128 -10.02 1.69 -13.39
N TYR A 129 -9.99 2.69 -12.51
CA TYR A 129 -9.34 3.96 -12.77
C TYR A 129 -7.82 3.79 -12.97
N PHE A 130 -7.16 3.01 -12.12
CA PHE A 130 -5.75 2.66 -12.28
C PHE A 130 -5.46 2.01 -13.64
N GLU A 131 -6.25 1.03 -14.06
CA GLU A 131 -6.03 0.33 -15.34
C GLU A 131 -6.12 1.28 -16.55
N LYS A 132 -6.95 2.31 -16.49
CA LYS A 132 -7.06 3.35 -17.53
C LYS A 132 -5.84 4.27 -17.55
N ASN A 133 -5.25 4.55 -16.39
CA ASN A 133 -4.20 5.55 -16.20
C ASN A 133 -2.81 4.95 -15.90
N LYS A 134 -2.63 3.63 -15.99
CA LYS A 134 -1.41 2.93 -15.58
C LYS A 134 -0.12 3.43 -16.26
N ALA A 135 -0.22 3.98 -17.48
CA ALA A 135 0.92 4.54 -18.21
C ALA A 135 1.47 5.84 -17.58
N SER A 136 0.70 6.50 -16.71
CA SER A 136 1.10 7.73 -16.03
C SER A 136 1.99 7.48 -14.80
N PHE A 137 2.10 6.23 -14.35
CA PHE A 137 2.90 5.87 -13.18
C PHE A 137 4.35 5.57 -13.57
N ASP A 138 5.28 6.38 -13.05
CA ASP A 138 6.72 6.18 -13.24
C ASP A 138 7.32 5.41 -12.04
N ARG A 139 7.84 4.21 -12.32
CA ARG A 139 8.46 3.33 -11.30
C ARG A 139 9.62 3.98 -10.56
N LYS A 140 10.39 4.86 -11.20
CA LYS A 140 11.52 5.56 -10.57
C LYS A 140 11.02 6.60 -9.57
N ILE A 141 9.98 7.34 -9.94
CA ILE A 141 9.35 8.33 -9.06
C ILE A 141 8.70 7.65 -7.85
N ILE A 142 7.98 6.56 -8.06
CA ILE A 142 7.39 5.75 -6.99
C ILE A 142 8.47 5.28 -6.01
N ARG A 143 9.56 4.73 -6.51
CA ARG A 143 10.69 4.29 -5.67
C ARG A 143 11.32 5.45 -4.90
N LYS A 144 11.53 6.59 -5.55
CA LYS A 144 12.07 7.80 -4.92
C LYS A 144 11.20 8.28 -3.74
N ASN A 145 9.87 8.16 -3.86
CA ASN A 145 8.99 8.47 -2.73
C ASN A 145 9.25 7.54 -1.53
N ALA A 146 9.44 6.24 -1.76
CA ALA A 146 9.75 5.30 -0.67
C ALA A 146 11.08 5.59 0.04
N GLU A 147 12.07 6.16 -0.65
CA GLU A 147 13.38 6.53 -0.09
C GLU A 147 13.26 7.56 1.05
N ARG A 148 12.19 8.34 1.08
CA ARG A 148 11.87 9.26 2.20
C ARG A 148 11.69 8.54 3.54
N PHE A 149 11.43 7.24 3.51
CA PHE A 149 11.18 6.39 4.67
C PHE A 149 12.31 5.38 4.88
N SER A 150 13.51 5.67 4.35
CA SER A 150 14.68 4.80 4.50
C SER A 150 15.15 4.74 5.95
N LYS A 151 15.73 3.60 6.34
CA LYS A 151 16.31 3.39 7.66
C LYS A 151 17.37 4.42 7.99
N ASP A 152 18.27 4.70 7.05
CA ASP A 152 19.39 5.65 7.25
C ASP A 152 18.90 7.07 7.56
N ARG A 153 17.84 7.50 6.83
CA ARG A 153 17.20 8.79 7.09
C ARG A 153 16.56 8.81 8.48
N PHE A 154 15.82 7.77 8.84
CA PHE A 154 15.18 7.67 10.15
C PHE A 154 16.21 7.72 11.28
N GLU A 155 17.29 6.93 11.19
CA GLU A 155 18.34 6.90 12.22
C GLU A 155 18.99 8.27 12.39
N LYS A 156 19.27 8.97 11.30
CA LYS A 156 19.83 10.32 11.32
C LYS A 156 18.89 11.32 12.00
N GLU A 157 17.65 11.43 11.48
CA GLU A 157 16.68 12.42 11.97
C GLU A 157 16.28 12.15 13.43
N PHE A 158 16.15 10.87 13.81
CA PHE A 158 15.87 10.49 15.19
C PHE A 158 16.98 10.91 16.14
N LYS A 159 18.25 10.66 15.77
CA LYS A 159 19.41 11.06 16.57
C LYS A 159 19.48 12.59 16.74
N GLU A 160 19.34 13.34 15.65
CA GLU A 160 19.33 14.80 15.66
C GLU A 160 18.21 15.36 16.56
N THR A 161 17.00 14.75 16.48
CA THR A 161 15.86 15.15 17.31
C THR A 161 16.12 14.90 18.78
N ILE A 162 16.64 13.72 19.16
CA ILE A 162 16.95 13.40 20.56
C ILE A 162 18.03 14.32 21.12
N GLU A 163 19.10 14.57 20.34
CA GLU A 163 20.18 15.48 20.76
C GLU A 163 19.62 16.90 21.01
N THR A 164 18.78 17.40 20.10
CA THR A 164 18.14 18.72 20.25
C THR A 164 17.26 18.81 21.51
N LEU A 165 16.41 17.81 21.71
CA LEU A 165 15.53 17.76 22.89
C LEU A 165 16.30 17.66 24.18
N TYR A 166 17.38 16.89 24.20
CA TYR A 166 18.24 16.76 25.38
C TYR A 166 18.94 18.07 25.73
N ILE A 167 19.47 18.80 24.74
CA ILE A 167 20.11 20.12 24.94
C ILE A 167 19.10 21.11 25.53
N ASN A 168 17.90 21.21 24.89
CA ASN A 168 16.86 22.12 25.36
C ASN A 168 16.36 21.79 26.77
N TRP A 169 16.24 20.50 27.10
CA TRP A 169 15.89 20.10 28.46
C TRP A 169 16.97 20.53 29.49
N LYS A 170 18.24 20.32 29.15
CA LYS A 170 19.38 20.66 30.02
C LYS A 170 19.53 22.17 30.25
N GLU A 171 19.21 23.01 29.25
CA GLU A 171 19.27 24.46 29.36
C GLU A 171 18.11 25.06 30.17
N ASN A 172 16.97 24.34 30.29
CA ASN A 172 15.77 24.77 31.01
C ASN A 172 15.60 24.08 32.38
N SER A 173 16.55 23.26 32.81
CA SER A 173 16.59 22.58 34.13
C SER A 173 17.62 23.17 35.04
#